data_bf565ce02f1c36b3e0d8a3f58632da11
#
_entry.id   bf565ce02f1c36b3e0d8a3f58632da11
#
_cell.length_a   1.000
_cell.length_b   1.000
_cell.length_c   1.000
_cell.angle_alpha   90.00
_cell.angle_beta   90.00
_cell.angle_gamma   90.00
#
_symmetry.space_group_name_H-M   'P 1'
#
loop_
_entity.id
_entity.type
_entity.pdbx_description
1 polymer ?
#
loop_
_entity_poly.entity_id
_entity_poly.type
_entity_poly.pdbx_seq_one_letter_code
_entity_poly.pdbx_strand_id
1 'polypeptide(L)'
;MASLKKDTMPVASMVENVVGCKWSVALLLQVSGGPQRPSALLRANPGLSAKVMNERLRKLTRYGIVKRTVMGTKPPVEVEYAMTPLGDRFVGILDDVRRLQQAVDDGEVEIPEPAER
;
A
#
# COMPACT_ATOMS: atom_id res chain seq x y z
N MET A 1 -0.13 -26.62 11.92
CA MET A 1 -0.34 -26.05 11.89
C MET A 1 -0.10 -25.04 11.93
N ALA A 2 -0.22 -24.88 11.44
CA ALA A 2 0.30 -23.66 11.45
C ALA A 2 -0.15 -22.87 12.53
N SER A 3 0.66 -22.22 13.13
CA SER A 3 0.23 -21.39 14.16
C SER A 3 -0.50 -20.23 13.57
N LEU A 4 -1.61 -19.92 14.10
CA LEU A 4 -2.38 -18.79 13.62
C LEU A 4 -1.81 -17.52 14.19
N LYS A 5 -1.83 -16.50 13.38
CA LYS A 5 -1.38 -15.21 13.78
C LYS A 5 -2.52 -14.50 14.46
N LYS A 6 -2.48 -14.46 15.76
CA LYS A 6 -3.57 -13.85 16.49
C LYS A 6 -3.75 -12.40 16.18
N ASP A 7 -2.64 -11.73 15.85
CA ASP A 7 -2.68 -10.29 15.65
C ASP A 7 -2.80 -9.91 14.22
N THR A 8 -3.09 -10.88 13.36
CA THR A 8 -3.25 -10.59 11.94
C THR A 8 -4.51 -9.77 11.74
N MET A 9 -4.37 -8.63 11.11
CA MET A 9 -5.51 -7.79 10.80
C MET A 9 -6.31 -8.40 9.66
N PRO A 10 -7.65 -8.36 9.72
CA PRO A 10 -8.45 -8.82 8.60
C PRO A 10 -8.10 -8.05 7.33
N VAL A 11 -8.06 -8.76 6.21
CA VAL A 11 -7.68 -8.14 4.94
C VAL A 11 -8.62 -7.01 4.57
N ALA A 12 -9.92 -7.17 4.86
CA ALA A 12 -10.87 -6.09 4.57
C ALA A 12 -10.50 -4.81 5.30
N SER A 13 -10.03 -4.94 6.54
CA SER A 13 -9.60 -3.77 7.29
C SER A 13 -8.34 -3.15 6.69
N MET A 14 -7.44 -3.98 6.18
CA MET A 14 -6.26 -3.47 5.49
C MET A 14 -6.66 -2.65 4.28
N VAL A 15 -7.61 -3.15 3.50
CA VAL A 15 -8.06 -2.45 2.31
C VAL A 15 -8.62 -1.08 2.69
N GLU A 16 -9.48 -1.03 3.71
CA GLU A 16 -10.05 0.23 4.15
C GLU A 16 -8.97 1.20 4.60
N ASN A 17 -8.01 0.72 5.36
CA ASN A 17 -6.99 1.60 5.91
C ASN A 17 -5.99 2.07 4.87
N VAL A 18 -5.67 1.23 3.89
CA VAL A 18 -4.74 1.63 2.83
C VAL A 18 -5.43 2.57 1.86
N VAL A 19 -6.62 2.19 1.39
CA VAL A 19 -7.34 2.99 0.39
C VAL A 19 -7.81 4.31 1.00
N GLY A 20 -8.20 4.29 2.27
CA GLY A 20 -8.71 5.48 2.92
C GLY A 20 -7.66 6.46 3.41
N CYS A 21 -6.38 6.12 3.34
CA CYS A 21 -5.32 7.00 3.83
C CYS A 21 -4.57 7.60 2.66
N LYS A 22 -4.48 8.91 2.67
CA LYS A 22 -3.74 9.61 1.62
C LYS A 22 -2.30 9.12 1.58
N TRP A 23 -1.76 8.99 0.41
CA TRP A 23 -0.39 8.59 0.10
C TRP A 23 -0.11 7.10 0.21
N SER A 24 -0.96 6.33 0.93
CA SER A 24 -0.67 4.91 1.15
C SER A 24 -0.65 4.11 -0.15
N VAL A 25 -1.65 4.33 -1.01
CA VAL A 25 -1.71 3.62 -2.28
C VAL A 25 -0.53 3.99 -3.17
N ALA A 26 -0.21 5.29 -3.23
CA ALA A 26 0.91 5.74 -4.07
C ALA A 26 2.22 5.11 -3.63
N LEU A 27 2.49 5.11 -2.32
CA LEU A 27 3.71 4.52 -1.81
C LEU A 27 3.75 3.02 -2.09
N LEU A 28 2.64 2.34 -1.87
CA LEU A 28 2.58 0.91 -2.09
C LEU A 28 2.82 0.56 -3.55
N LEU A 29 2.20 1.30 -4.47
CA LEU A 29 2.39 1.03 -5.89
C LEU A 29 3.82 1.27 -6.32
N GLN A 30 4.49 2.25 -5.74
CA GLN A 30 5.88 2.50 -6.07
C GLN A 30 6.79 1.38 -5.58
N VAL A 31 6.52 0.86 -4.37
CA VAL A 31 7.31 -0.26 -3.86
C VAL A 31 7.02 -1.52 -4.67
N SER A 32 5.80 -1.65 -5.20
CA SER A 32 5.46 -2.83 -5.99
C SER A 32 6.25 -2.90 -7.29
N GLY A 33 6.80 -1.78 -7.74
CA GLY A 33 7.65 -1.78 -8.94
C GLY A 33 9.08 -2.20 -8.68
N GLY A 34 9.43 -2.44 -7.43
CA GLY A 34 10.77 -2.84 -7.04
C GLY A 34 11.11 -2.21 -5.70
N PRO A 35 12.13 -2.74 -5.02
CA PRO A 35 12.53 -2.19 -3.72
C PRO A 35 12.86 -0.71 -3.80
N GLN A 36 12.50 0.03 -2.76
CA GLN A 36 12.66 1.47 -2.73
C GLN A 36 13.27 1.94 -1.43
N ARG A 37 14.10 2.95 -1.54
CA ARG A 37 14.64 3.63 -0.37
C ARG A 37 13.75 4.81 -0.02
N PRO A 38 13.71 5.19 1.27
CA PRO A 38 12.85 6.33 1.69
C PRO A 38 13.11 7.60 0.89
N SER A 39 14.38 7.90 0.60
CA SER A 39 14.69 9.12 -0.13
C SER A 39 14.11 9.10 -1.53
N ALA A 40 14.10 7.93 -2.18
CA ALA A 40 13.52 7.81 -3.51
C ALA A 40 12.01 7.99 -3.45
N LEU A 41 11.38 7.44 -2.42
CA LEU A 41 9.94 7.60 -2.26
C LEU A 41 9.55 9.06 -2.02
N LEU A 42 10.35 9.79 -1.24
CA LEU A 42 10.08 11.21 -1.04
C LEU A 42 10.20 11.98 -2.34
N ARG A 43 11.25 11.69 -3.12
CA ARG A 43 11.43 12.39 -4.39
C ARG A 43 10.28 12.11 -5.37
N ALA A 44 9.74 10.92 -5.31
CA ALA A 44 8.67 10.52 -6.22
C ALA A 44 7.31 11.11 -5.83
N ASN A 45 7.18 11.68 -4.64
CA ASN A 45 5.90 12.13 -4.13
C ASN A 45 6.00 13.57 -3.62
N PRO A 46 6.03 14.54 -4.52
CA PRO A 46 6.09 15.93 -4.09
C PRO A 46 4.91 16.27 -3.17
N GLY A 47 5.19 16.97 -2.09
CA GLY A 47 4.17 17.32 -1.11
C GLY A 47 4.08 16.35 0.04
N LEU A 48 4.72 15.19 -0.06
CA LEU A 48 4.72 14.20 1.01
C LEU A 48 5.85 14.54 1.98
N SER A 49 5.51 14.66 3.26
CA SER A 49 6.53 14.91 4.28
C SER A 49 7.15 13.58 4.72
N ALA A 50 8.38 13.66 5.22
CA ALA A 50 9.03 12.48 5.75
C ALA A 50 8.25 11.87 6.91
N LYS A 51 7.64 12.71 7.73
CA LYS A 51 6.87 12.23 8.86
C LYS A 51 5.68 11.39 8.40
N VAL A 52 4.92 11.90 7.44
CA VAL A 52 3.75 11.19 6.94
C VAL A 52 4.19 9.92 6.21
N MET A 53 5.24 10.02 5.41
CA MET A 53 5.75 8.84 4.71
C MET A 53 6.10 7.73 5.70
N ASN A 54 6.83 8.08 6.75
CA ASN A 54 7.24 7.08 7.73
C ASN A 54 6.05 6.47 8.44
N GLU A 55 5.01 7.26 8.72
CA GLU A 55 3.81 6.72 9.33
C GLU A 55 3.11 5.73 8.41
N ARG A 56 3.00 6.07 7.13
CA ARG A 56 2.35 5.18 6.17
C ARG A 56 3.14 3.89 5.97
N LEU A 57 4.46 4.02 5.84
CA LEU A 57 5.30 2.84 5.66
C LEU A 57 5.29 1.94 6.88
N ARG A 58 5.26 2.53 8.07
CA ARG A 58 5.18 1.74 9.29
C ARG A 58 3.89 0.94 9.33
N LYS A 59 2.79 1.55 8.92
CA LYS A 59 1.50 0.85 8.88
C LYS A 59 1.54 -0.29 7.87
N LEU A 60 2.06 -0.04 6.67
CA LEU A 60 2.16 -1.09 5.67
C LEU A 60 3.05 -2.23 6.14
N THR A 61 4.10 -1.90 6.86
CA THR A 61 4.98 -2.92 7.42
C THR A 61 4.27 -3.73 8.50
N ARG A 62 3.51 -3.06 9.35
CA ARG A 62 2.78 -3.75 10.41
C ARG A 62 1.75 -4.71 9.84
N TYR A 63 1.14 -4.36 8.72
CA TYR A 63 0.18 -5.24 8.05
C TYR A 63 0.85 -6.41 7.34
N GLY A 64 2.18 -6.38 7.19
CA GLY A 64 2.87 -7.42 6.44
C GLY A 64 2.82 -7.24 4.94
N ILE A 65 2.40 -6.06 4.48
CA ILE A 65 2.29 -5.78 3.05
C ILE A 65 3.67 -5.47 2.46
N VAL A 66 4.48 -4.73 3.22
CA VAL A 66 5.87 -4.47 2.83
C VAL A 66 6.77 -4.90 3.96
N LYS A 67 8.04 -5.11 3.64
CA LYS A 67 9.04 -5.39 4.65
C LYS A 67 10.11 -4.33 4.59
N ARG A 68 10.65 -3.99 5.75
CA ARG A 68 11.71 -3.04 5.90
C ARG A 68 13.00 -3.80 6.16
N THR A 69 14.01 -3.54 5.35
CA THR A 69 15.31 -4.17 5.49
C THR A 69 16.35 -3.11 5.81
N VAL A 70 17.14 -3.37 6.85
CA VAL A 70 18.24 -2.50 7.20
C VAL A 70 19.49 -3.06 6.54
N MET A 71 20.18 -2.21 5.79
CA MET A 71 21.32 -2.64 5.00
C MET A 71 22.58 -2.05 5.60
N GLY A 72 23.53 -2.92 5.90
CA GLY A 72 24.80 -2.51 6.47
C GLY A 72 24.74 -2.51 7.99
N THR A 73 25.92 -2.47 8.60
CA THR A 73 26.04 -2.52 10.04
C THR A 73 26.67 -1.26 10.61
N LYS A 74 27.23 -0.41 9.77
CA LYS A 74 27.89 0.82 10.22
C LYS A 74 27.10 2.04 9.75
N PRO A 75 26.98 3.04 10.58
CA PRO A 75 26.31 4.29 10.16
C PRO A 75 27.06 4.94 9.00
N PRO A 76 26.36 5.59 8.07
CA PRO A 76 24.90 5.67 8.05
C PRO A 76 24.28 4.38 7.57
N VAL A 77 23.25 3.94 8.25
CA VAL A 77 22.56 2.72 7.92
C VAL A 77 21.49 3.03 6.88
N GLU A 78 21.42 2.20 5.85
CA GLU A 78 20.44 2.39 4.79
C GLU A 78 19.28 1.45 5.01
N VAL A 79 18.11 1.90 4.59
CA VAL A 79 16.87 1.16 4.74
C VAL A 79 16.23 1.02 3.38
N GLU A 80 15.64 -0.14 3.14
CA GLU A 80 14.96 -0.41 1.90
C GLU A 80 13.63 -1.07 2.19
N TYR A 81 12.61 -0.68 1.44
CA TYR A 81 11.28 -1.28 1.55
C TYR A 81 11.00 -2.11 0.31
N ALA A 82 10.48 -3.31 0.52
CA ALA A 82 10.17 -4.23 -0.56
C ALA A 82 8.84 -4.90 -0.30
N MET A 83 8.25 -5.46 -1.35
CA MET A 83 6.98 -6.16 -1.22
C MET A 83 7.18 -7.50 -0.55
N THR A 84 6.13 -7.93 0.16
CA THR A 84 6.03 -9.30 0.67
C THR A 84 5.11 -10.08 -0.27
N PRO A 85 5.08 -11.42 -0.16
CA PRO A 85 4.09 -12.19 -0.92
C PRO A 85 2.66 -11.76 -0.61
N LEU A 86 2.35 -11.44 0.63
CA LEU A 86 1.02 -10.91 0.96
C LEU A 86 0.80 -9.59 0.23
N GLY A 87 1.81 -8.73 0.21
CA GLY A 87 1.71 -7.44 -0.45
C GLY A 87 1.47 -7.57 -1.94
N ASP A 88 2.14 -8.52 -2.58
CA ASP A 88 1.92 -8.74 -4.02
C ASP A 88 0.47 -9.08 -4.31
N ARG A 89 -0.13 -9.93 -3.49
CA ARG A 89 -1.53 -10.29 -3.69
C ARG A 89 -2.44 -9.13 -3.34
N PHE A 90 -2.06 -8.34 -2.34
CA PHE A 90 -2.84 -7.17 -1.95
C PHE A 90 -2.90 -6.15 -3.09
N VAL A 91 -1.77 -5.93 -3.77
CA VAL A 91 -1.74 -5.00 -4.91
C VAL A 91 -2.64 -5.51 -6.02
N GLY A 92 -2.75 -6.82 -6.20
CA GLY A 92 -3.68 -7.37 -7.18
C GLY A 92 -5.12 -6.96 -6.91
N ILE A 93 -5.50 -6.93 -5.64
CA ILE A 93 -6.84 -6.51 -5.26
C ILE A 93 -7.02 -5.01 -5.57
N LEU A 94 -6.01 -4.21 -5.25
CA LEU A 94 -6.08 -2.79 -5.55
C LEU A 94 -6.17 -2.53 -7.05
N ASP A 95 -5.47 -3.32 -7.84
CA ASP A 95 -5.56 -3.19 -9.30
C ASP A 95 -6.98 -3.48 -9.77
N ASP A 96 -7.63 -4.46 -9.18
CA ASP A 96 -9.02 -4.74 -9.53
C ASP A 96 -9.93 -3.58 -9.18
N VAL A 97 -9.72 -2.97 -8.03
CA VAL A 97 -10.49 -1.80 -7.63
C VAL A 97 -10.30 -0.68 -8.64
N ARG A 98 -9.04 -0.45 -9.06
CA ARG A 98 -8.75 0.62 -10.01
C ARG A 98 -9.34 0.33 -11.38
N ARG A 99 -9.32 -0.92 -11.80
CA ARG A 99 -9.92 -1.29 -13.08
C ARG A 99 -11.43 -1.09 -13.06
N LEU A 100 -12.06 -1.41 -11.94
CA LEU A 100 -13.50 -1.20 -11.83
C LEU A 100 -13.81 0.30 -11.87
N GLN A 101 -13.01 1.10 -11.17
CA GLN A 101 -13.23 2.55 -11.20
C GLN A 101 -13.06 3.09 -12.61
N GLN A 102 -12.05 2.61 -13.33
CA GLN A 102 -11.83 3.05 -14.70
C GLN A 102 -13.01 2.69 -15.59
N ALA A 103 -13.54 1.48 -15.42
CA ALA A 103 -14.70 1.05 -16.21
C ALA A 103 -15.91 1.93 -15.94
N VAL A 104 -16.11 2.32 -14.68
CA VAL A 104 -17.19 3.24 -14.33
C VAL A 104 -16.97 4.60 -14.98
N ASP A 105 -15.73 5.12 -14.88
CA ASP A 105 -15.41 6.43 -15.43
C ASP A 105 -15.57 6.46 -16.96
N ASP A 106 -15.29 5.35 -17.61
CA ASP A 106 -15.37 5.25 -19.06
C ASP A 106 -16.79 4.94 -19.54
N GLY A 107 -17.72 4.73 -18.63
CA GLY A 107 -19.08 4.39 -19.01
C GLY A 107 -19.29 2.95 -19.43
N GLU A 108 -18.27 2.09 -19.22
CA GLU A 108 -18.41 0.67 -19.58
C GLU A 108 -19.29 -0.07 -18.60
N VAL A 109 -19.33 0.38 -17.36
CA VAL A 109 -20.18 -0.18 -16.33
C VAL A 109 -21.16 0.90 -15.92
N GLU A 110 -22.43 0.60 -16.07
CA GLU A 110 -23.47 1.59 -15.78
C GLU A 110 -23.78 1.57 -14.31
N ILE A 111 -23.87 2.76 -13.74
CA ILE A 111 -24.31 2.89 -12.35
C ILE A 111 -25.77 3.29 -12.39
N PRO A 112 -26.68 2.43 -11.93
CA PRO A 112 -28.09 2.81 -11.93
C PRO A 112 -28.36 3.95 -10.97
N GLU A 113 -29.37 4.74 -11.31
CA GLU A 113 -29.73 5.82 -10.44
C GLU A 113 -30.36 5.28 -9.19
N PRO A 114 -30.21 5.99 -8.07
CA PRO A 114 -30.84 5.54 -6.82
C PRO A 114 -32.34 5.50 -6.97
N ALA A 115 -32.94 4.53 -6.33
CA ALA A 115 -34.38 4.46 -6.33
C ALA A 115 -34.94 5.65 -5.57
N GLU A 116 -36.04 6.16 -6.06
CA GLU A 116 -36.69 7.24 -5.35
C GLU A 116 -37.55 6.69 -4.25
N ARG A 117 -37.79 7.54 -3.27
CA ARG A 117 -38.54 7.14 -2.13
C ARG A 117 -39.84 7.79 -2.02
#